data_6ac56e95992a3dbe35751c0983040a5f
#
_entry.id   6ac56e95992a3dbe35751c0983040a5f
#
_cell.length_a   1.000
_cell.length_b   1.000
_cell.length_c   1.000
_cell.angle_alpha   90.00
_cell.angle_beta   90.00
_cell.angle_gamma   90.00
#
_symmetry.space_group_name_H-M   'P 1'
#
loop_
_entity.id
_entity.type
_entity.pdbx_description
1 polymer ?
#
loop_
_entity_poly.entity_id
_entity_poly.type
_entity_poly.pdbx_seq_one_letter_code
_entity_poly.pdbx_strand_id
1 'polypeptide(L)'
;MLYLAFIKNKPGTVLGNTDIMAKSRKWWNEGDRPTGLKTVAFFGALGTDTPDVYVFEAASHDDIRTMIDYWKEVEFEIHPALDLAALFRQQGMNIA
;
A
#
# COMPACT_ATOMS: atom_id res chain seq x y z
N MET A 1 -11.36 6.32 4.31
CA MET A 1 -10.88 7.12 3.17
C MET A 1 -9.91 6.31 2.34
N LEU A 2 -9.99 6.46 1.04
CA LEU A 2 -9.15 5.73 0.09
C LEU A 2 -7.83 6.46 -0.13
N TYR A 3 -6.74 5.69 -0.20
CA TYR A 3 -5.39 6.20 -0.44
C TYR A 3 -4.68 5.37 -1.50
N LEU A 4 -3.78 6.03 -2.18
CA LEU A 4 -2.87 5.42 -3.15
C LEU A 4 -1.44 5.65 -2.66
N ALA A 5 -0.68 4.57 -2.52
CA ALA A 5 0.72 4.64 -2.11
C ALA A 5 1.61 4.10 -3.22
N PHE A 6 2.66 4.86 -3.52
CA PHE A 6 3.78 4.39 -4.32
C PHE A 6 4.91 4.01 -3.38
N ILE A 7 5.42 2.80 -3.51
CA ILE A 7 6.38 2.22 -2.57
C ILE A 7 7.64 1.84 -3.31
N LYS A 8 8.78 2.40 -2.89
CA LYS A 8 10.10 2.06 -3.42
C LYS A 8 10.98 1.54 -2.30
N ASN A 9 11.84 0.58 -2.63
CA ASN A 9 12.87 0.14 -1.69
C ASN A 9 13.90 1.23 -1.48
N LYS A 10 14.31 1.41 -0.23
CA LYS A 10 15.47 2.26 0.08
C LYS A 10 16.74 1.61 -0.48
N PRO A 11 17.77 2.42 -0.82
CA PRO A 11 19.05 1.88 -1.26
C PRO A 11 19.60 0.85 -0.28
N GLY A 12 20.10 -0.26 -0.78
CA GLY A 12 20.62 -1.36 0.03
C GLY A 12 19.59 -2.37 0.52
N THR A 13 18.32 -2.14 0.28
CA THR A 13 17.26 -3.10 0.61
C THR A 13 17.17 -4.16 -0.47
N VAL A 14 17.19 -5.44 -0.07
CA VAL A 14 17.07 -6.58 -0.99
C VAL A 14 15.71 -7.22 -0.77
N LEU A 15 14.87 -7.23 -1.82
CA LEU A 15 13.59 -7.94 -1.81
C LEU A 15 13.83 -9.44 -1.69
N GLY A 16 12.98 -10.13 -0.94
CA GLY A 16 13.13 -11.55 -0.69
C GLY A 16 14.12 -11.90 0.41
N ASN A 17 14.73 -10.90 1.03
CA ASN A 17 15.54 -11.11 2.23
C ASN A 17 14.69 -11.81 3.29
N THR A 18 15.28 -12.81 3.97
CA THR A 18 14.58 -13.62 4.96
C THR A 18 13.96 -12.79 6.08
N ASP A 19 14.65 -11.74 6.54
CA ASP A 19 14.14 -10.86 7.60
C ASP A 19 12.94 -10.03 7.12
N ILE A 20 12.98 -9.53 5.89
CA ILE A 20 11.85 -8.79 5.30
C ILE A 20 10.66 -9.72 5.11
N MET A 21 10.88 -10.94 4.66
CA MET A 21 9.79 -11.91 4.49
C MET A 21 9.17 -12.32 5.83
N ALA A 22 9.98 -12.50 6.86
CA ALA A 22 9.48 -12.76 8.21
C ALA A 22 8.66 -11.59 8.75
N LYS A 23 9.13 -10.37 8.53
CA LYS A 23 8.43 -9.14 8.89
C LYS A 23 7.10 -8.99 8.14
N SER A 24 7.07 -9.36 6.85
CA SER A 24 5.86 -9.36 6.03
C SER A 24 4.81 -10.33 6.57
N ARG A 25 5.21 -11.53 7.00
CA ARG A 25 4.28 -12.49 7.61
C ARG A 25 3.66 -11.95 8.89
N LYS A 26 4.44 -11.29 9.73
CA LYS A 26 3.94 -10.66 10.95
C LYS A 26 2.93 -9.55 10.64
N TRP A 27 3.22 -8.74 9.63
CA TRP A 27 2.33 -7.68 9.19
C TRP A 27 1.00 -8.24 8.68
N TRP A 28 1.05 -9.18 7.76
CA TRP A 28 -0.14 -9.67 7.08
C TRP A 28 -0.90 -10.74 7.86
N ASN A 29 -0.20 -11.60 8.59
CA ASN A 29 -0.81 -12.81 9.18
C ASN A 29 -0.89 -12.78 10.70
N GLU A 30 -0.05 -12.01 11.39
CA GLU A 30 0.13 -12.11 12.83
C GLU A 30 -0.30 -10.87 13.61
N GLY A 31 -1.02 -9.96 12.97
CA GLY A 31 -1.68 -8.84 13.65
C GLY A 31 -0.85 -7.58 13.82
N ASP A 32 0.33 -7.48 13.25
CA ASP A 32 1.12 -6.24 13.33
C ASP A 32 0.48 -5.10 12.53
N ARG A 33 -0.26 -5.43 11.48
CA ARG A 33 -0.99 -4.44 10.70
C ARG A 33 -2.19 -3.91 11.48
N PRO A 34 -2.35 -2.58 11.59
CA PRO A 34 -3.56 -2.01 12.19
C PRO A 34 -4.83 -2.48 11.48
N THR A 35 -5.85 -2.81 12.26
CA THR A 35 -7.13 -3.30 11.72
C THR A 35 -7.85 -2.24 10.88
N GLY A 36 -7.53 -0.96 11.07
CA GLY A 36 -8.07 0.14 10.27
C GLY A 36 -7.49 0.27 8.87
N LEU A 37 -6.41 -0.47 8.56
CA LEU A 37 -5.84 -0.50 7.22
C LEU A 37 -6.46 -1.69 6.46
N LYS A 38 -7.17 -1.39 5.37
CA LYS A 38 -7.80 -2.40 4.52
C LYS A 38 -7.21 -2.33 3.11
N THR A 39 -6.66 -3.43 2.64
CA THR A 39 -6.10 -3.52 1.30
C THR A 39 -7.22 -3.60 0.26
N VAL A 40 -7.18 -2.70 -0.71
CA VAL A 40 -8.04 -2.75 -1.90
C VAL A 40 -7.30 -3.44 -3.03
N ALA A 41 -6.04 -3.06 -3.27
CA ALA A 41 -5.19 -3.67 -4.29
C ALA A 41 -3.72 -3.46 -3.92
N PHE A 42 -2.88 -4.40 -4.32
CA PHE A 42 -1.44 -4.29 -4.08
C PHE A 42 -0.70 -4.94 -5.23
N PHE A 43 0.03 -4.13 -6.01
CA PHE A 43 0.72 -4.57 -7.22
C PHE A 43 2.22 -4.32 -7.12
N GLY A 44 3.00 -5.32 -7.47
CA GLY A 44 4.41 -5.15 -7.74
C GLY A 44 4.60 -4.74 -9.20
N ALA A 45 5.39 -3.71 -9.44
CA ALA A 45 5.69 -3.28 -10.79
C ALA A 45 6.82 -4.10 -11.39
N LEU A 46 6.70 -4.43 -12.67
CA LEU A 46 7.73 -5.10 -13.44
C LEU A 46 8.59 -4.02 -14.11
N GLY A 47 9.72 -3.70 -13.53
CA GLY A 47 10.62 -2.71 -14.09
C GLY A 47 11.63 -2.22 -13.07
N THR A 48 12.77 -1.73 -13.57
CA THR A 48 13.79 -1.12 -12.74
C THR A 48 13.27 0.26 -12.29
N ASP A 49 13.43 0.56 -11.02
CA ASP A 49 13.05 1.85 -10.40
C ASP A 49 11.56 2.21 -10.50
N THR A 50 10.71 1.25 -10.86
CA THR A 50 9.27 1.47 -10.86
C THR A 50 8.71 1.16 -9.48
N PRO A 51 7.92 2.06 -8.87
CA PRO A 51 7.37 1.81 -7.55
C PRO A 51 6.29 0.74 -7.58
N ASP A 52 6.16 -0.01 -6.46
CA ASP A 52 4.98 -0.81 -6.21
C ASP A 52 3.81 0.10 -5.90
N VAL A 53 2.60 -0.36 -6.17
CA VAL A 53 1.37 0.42 -5.96
C VAL A 53 0.48 -0.27 -4.94
N TYR A 54 0.17 0.45 -3.88
CA TYR A 54 -0.72 -0.03 -2.83
C TYR A 54 -1.94 0.87 -2.71
N VAL A 55 -3.12 0.30 -2.95
CA VAL A 55 -4.39 0.99 -2.80
C VAL A 55 -5.06 0.45 -1.55
N PHE A 56 -5.41 1.34 -0.62
CA PHE A 56 -5.92 0.93 0.66
C PHE A 56 -6.89 1.95 1.26
N GLU A 57 -7.71 1.48 2.19
CA GLU A 57 -8.51 2.33 3.05
C GLU A 57 -7.86 2.42 4.41
N ALA A 58 -7.89 3.60 5.02
CA ALA A 58 -7.41 3.83 6.37
C ALA A 58 -8.51 4.45 7.21
N ALA A 59 -8.71 3.91 8.41
CA ALA A 59 -9.68 4.45 9.36
C ALA A 59 -9.18 5.74 10.00
N SER A 60 -7.85 5.90 10.12
CA SER A 60 -7.24 7.08 10.71
C SER A 60 -5.86 7.36 10.12
N HIS A 61 -5.38 8.59 10.28
CA HIS A 61 -4.01 8.94 9.91
C HIS A 61 -2.98 8.23 10.78
N ASP A 62 -3.32 7.87 12.01
CA ASP A 62 -2.43 7.11 12.90
C ASP A 62 -2.13 5.72 12.32
N ASP A 63 -3.08 5.09 11.64
CA ASP A 63 -2.86 3.81 10.98
C ASP A 63 -1.83 3.94 9.86
N ILE A 64 -1.90 5.03 9.09
CA ILE A 64 -0.94 5.31 8.01
C ILE A 64 0.44 5.55 8.61
N ARG A 65 0.53 6.32 9.69
CA ARG A 65 1.79 6.57 10.39
C ARG A 65 2.40 5.28 10.91
N THR A 66 1.60 4.39 11.47
CA THR A 66 2.05 3.07 11.92
C THR A 66 2.66 2.28 10.78
N MET A 67 2.03 2.30 9.61
CA MET A 67 2.55 1.64 8.41
C MET A 67 3.91 2.22 7.99
N ILE A 68 4.03 3.53 7.94
CA ILE A 68 5.28 4.19 7.55
C ILE A 68 6.40 3.87 8.55
N ASP A 69 6.10 3.92 9.83
CA ASP A 69 7.08 3.65 10.88
C ASP A 69 7.48 2.17 10.93
N TYR A 70 6.56 1.27 10.63
CA TYR A 70 6.83 -0.17 10.61
C TYR A 70 7.76 -0.54 9.44
N TRP A 71 7.47 -0.03 8.24
CA TRP A 71 8.18 -0.37 7.01
C TRP A 71 9.31 0.61 6.70
N LYS A 72 10.33 0.62 7.55
CA LYS A 72 11.50 1.51 7.43
C LYS A 72 12.37 1.21 6.21
N GLU A 73 12.23 0.00 5.64
CA GLU A 73 13.02 -0.47 4.51
C GLU A 73 12.58 0.16 3.18
N VAL A 74 11.43 0.81 3.16
CA VAL A 74 10.86 1.39 1.95
C VAL A 74 10.57 2.88 2.11
N GLU A 75 10.45 3.53 0.96
CA GLU A 75 9.98 4.92 0.88
C GLU A 75 8.55 4.92 0.37
N PHE A 76 7.70 5.71 1.00
CA PHE A 76 6.30 5.87 0.64
C PHE A 76 6.03 7.24 0.04
N GLU A 77 5.26 7.26 -1.05
CA GLU A 77 4.57 8.45 -1.52
C GLU A 77 3.08 8.15 -1.43
N ILE A 78 2.35 8.85 -0.57
CA ILE A 78 0.95 8.52 -0.25
C ILE A 78 0.06 9.71 -0.59
N HIS A 79 -1.01 9.44 -1.33
CA HIS A 79 -1.99 10.43 -1.74
C HIS A 79 -3.41 9.96 -1.39
N PRO A 80 -4.29 10.88 -0.95
CA PRO A 80 -5.73 10.58 -0.96
C PRO A 80 -6.16 10.26 -2.38
N ALA A 81 -7.04 9.30 -2.53
CA ALA A 81 -7.49 8.82 -3.84
C ALA A 81 -9.00 8.87 -3.95
N LEU A 82 -9.46 9.07 -5.18
CA LEU A 82 -10.86 9.01 -5.55
C LEU A 82 -11.06 7.83 -6.50
N ASP A 83 -12.06 7.00 -6.24
CA ASP A 83 -12.43 5.92 -7.15
C ASP A 83 -13.19 6.51 -8.34
N LEU A 84 -12.44 6.83 -9.40
CA LEU A 84 -13.01 7.44 -10.60
C LEU A 84 -13.92 6.47 -11.34
N ALA A 85 -13.62 5.17 -11.34
CA ALA A 85 -14.48 4.18 -11.97
C ALA A 85 -15.86 4.14 -11.31
N ALA A 86 -15.90 4.15 -9.97
CA ALA A 86 -17.16 4.21 -9.24
C ALA A 86 -17.94 5.49 -9.55
N LEU A 87 -17.26 6.64 -9.56
CA LEU A 87 -17.87 7.92 -9.89
C LEU A 87 -18.50 7.91 -11.29
N PHE A 88 -17.76 7.42 -12.30
CA PHE A 88 -18.23 7.38 -13.67
C PHE A 88 -19.37 6.38 -13.84
N ARG A 89 -19.35 5.24 -13.15
CA ARG A 89 -20.47 4.30 -13.16
C ARG A 89 -21.74 4.91 -12.59
N GLN A 90 -21.63 5.75 -11.56
CA GLN A 90 -22.76 6.49 -11.00
C GLN A 90 -23.36 7.48 -12.01
N GLN A 91 -22.57 7.94 -12.98
CA GLN A 91 -23.02 8.81 -14.07
C GLN A 91 -23.52 8.03 -15.27
N GLY A 92 -23.70 6.72 -15.14
CA GLY A 92 -24.22 5.87 -16.21
C GLY A 92 -23.18 5.39 -17.21
N MET A 93 -21.90 5.61 -16.98
CA MET A 93 -20.83 5.15 -17.85
C MET A 93 -20.49 3.69 -17.56
N ASN A 94 -20.25 2.93 -18.61
CA ASN A 94 -19.89 1.52 -18.52
C ASN A 94 -18.36 1.38 -18.51
N ILE A 95 -17.77 1.50 -17.33
CA ILE A 95 -16.35 1.26 -17.14
C ILE A 95 -16.16 -0.24 -16.91
N ALA A 96 -15.66 -0.90 -17.92
CA ALA A 96 -15.46 -2.34 -17.91
C ALA A 96 -14.20 -2.72 -17.12
#